data_29812b6328174298f6e6ee2436a6a394
#
_entry.id   29812b6328174298f6e6ee2436a6a394
#
_cell.length_a   1.000
_cell.length_b   1.000
_cell.length_c   1.000
_cell.angle_alpha   90.00
_cell.angle_beta   90.00
_cell.angle_gamma   90.00
#
_symmetry.space_group_name_H-M   'P 1'
#
loop_
_entity.id
_entity.type
_entity.pdbx_description
1 polymer ?
#
loop_
_entity_poly.entity_id
_entity_poly.type
_entity_poly.pdbx_seq_one_letter_code
_entity_poly.pdbx_strand_id
1 'polypeptide(L)'
;MRNARNLLLAGVLAAITVNAPAWAEEIPTAGRQDTRIRYVNYDHDEVVRVNGVFRAASQIVFGEGETIASVALGDTVSWEVAPADNILFIKPRERAPA
;
A
#
# COMPACT_ATOMS: atom_id res chain seq x y z
N MET A 1 -48.73 -13.90 -5.50
CA MET A 1 -48.25 -13.78 -5.77
C MET A 1 -47.47 -13.34 -5.91
N ARG A 2 -46.94 -13.00 -5.85
CA ARG A 2 -46.19 -12.51 -6.04
C ARG A 2 -45.36 -12.21 -5.19
N ASN A 3 -45.19 -12.06 -4.29
CA ASN A 3 -44.41 -11.79 -3.36
C ASN A 3 -43.27 -12.53 -3.23
N ALA A 4 -43.07 -13.63 -3.58
CA ALA A 4 -41.91 -14.44 -3.49
C ALA A 4 -40.73 -13.83 -4.12
N ARG A 5 -40.92 -13.09 -5.14
CA ARG A 5 -39.78 -12.53 -5.80
C ARG A 5 -39.09 -11.51 -4.98
N ASN A 6 -39.77 -10.83 -4.17
CA ASN A 6 -39.12 -9.86 -3.36
C ASN A 6 -38.24 -10.46 -2.34
N LEU A 7 -38.63 -11.59 -1.87
CA LEU A 7 -37.82 -12.24 -0.89
C LEU A 7 -36.50 -12.64 -1.42
N LEU A 8 -36.47 -12.99 -2.65
CA LEU A 8 -35.24 -13.42 -3.22
C LEU A 8 -34.22 -12.34 -3.24
N LEU A 9 -34.65 -11.16 -3.48
CA LEU A 9 -33.74 -10.06 -3.52
C LEU A 9 -33.10 -9.84 -2.20
N ALA A 10 -33.85 -9.93 -1.19
CA ALA A 10 -33.29 -9.70 0.11
C ALA A 10 -32.22 -10.71 0.44
N GLY A 11 -32.46 -11.91 0.04
CA GLY A 11 -31.49 -12.93 0.34
C GLY A 11 -30.18 -12.69 -0.36
N VAL A 12 -30.28 -12.23 -1.55
CA VAL A 12 -29.09 -12.01 -2.30
C VAL A 12 -28.22 -10.95 -1.67
N LEU A 13 -28.85 -9.91 -1.21
CA LEU A 13 -28.08 -8.88 -0.63
C LEU A 13 -27.31 -9.33 0.57
N ALA A 14 -27.88 -10.15 1.34
CA ALA A 14 -27.20 -10.57 2.51
C ALA A 14 -25.91 -11.28 2.22
N ALA A 15 -25.83 -11.84 1.09
CA ALA A 15 -24.66 -12.64 0.80
C ALA A 15 -23.42 -11.83 0.55
N ILE A 16 -23.57 -10.56 0.34
CA ILE A 16 -22.41 -9.85 0.00
C ILE A 16 -21.72 -9.20 1.12
N THR A 17 -22.05 -9.45 2.28
CA THR A 17 -21.46 -8.75 3.37
C THR A 17 -20.19 -9.35 3.85
N VAL A 18 -19.35 -9.69 2.99
CA VAL A 18 -18.07 -10.21 3.37
C VAL A 18 -17.13 -9.05 3.56
N ASN A 19 -16.53 -8.96 4.69
CA ASN A 19 -15.65 -7.86 4.98
C ASN A 19 -14.25 -8.30 5.17
N ALA A 20 -13.34 -7.49 4.71
CA ALA A 20 -11.94 -7.75 4.92
C ALA A 20 -11.58 -7.54 6.37
N PRO A 21 -10.62 -8.28 6.89
CA PRO A 21 -10.17 -8.09 8.25
C PRO A 21 -9.63 -6.69 8.46
N ALA A 22 -9.82 -6.17 9.63
CA ALA A 22 -9.38 -4.82 9.92
C ALA A 22 -7.87 -4.69 9.92
N TRP A 23 -7.16 -5.78 10.11
CA TRP A 23 -5.71 -5.72 10.14
C TRP A 23 -5.06 -6.02 8.80
N ALA A 24 -5.84 -6.05 7.74
CA ALA A 24 -5.27 -6.30 6.43
C ALA A 24 -4.38 -5.13 6.02
N GLU A 25 -3.31 -5.44 5.33
CA GLU A 25 -2.41 -4.44 4.82
C GLU A 25 -3.09 -3.58 3.78
N GLU A 26 -2.69 -2.32 3.74
CA GLU A 26 -3.14 -1.44 2.69
C GLU A 26 -2.25 -1.68 1.47
N ILE A 27 -2.83 -1.97 0.35
CA ILE A 27 -2.10 -2.19 -0.88
C ILE A 27 -2.36 -1.01 -1.80
N PRO A 28 -1.31 -0.32 -2.23
CA PRO A 28 -1.48 0.85 -3.09
C PRO A 28 -2.18 0.51 -4.39
N THR A 29 -3.03 1.41 -4.84
CA THR A 29 -3.75 1.23 -6.08
C THR A 29 -3.01 1.91 -7.22
N ALA A 30 -3.18 1.39 -8.43
CA ALA A 30 -2.50 1.92 -9.59
C ALA A 30 -3.00 3.32 -9.92
N GLY A 31 -2.09 4.15 -10.40
CA GLY A 31 -2.43 5.47 -10.89
C GLY A 31 -3.12 5.39 -12.24
N ARG A 32 -3.68 6.51 -12.66
CA ARG A 32 -4.48 6.52 -13.88
C ARG A 32 -3.64 6.46 -15.13
N GLN A 33 -2.51 7.13 -15.13
CA GLN A 33 -1.70 7.26 -16.32
C GLN A 33 -0.52 6.32 -16.40
N ASP A 34 0.00 5.93 -15.26
CA ASP A 34 1.17 5.06 -15.23
C ASP A 34 0.93 4.02 -14.15
N THR A 35 0.93 2.76 -14.53
CA THR A 35 0.68 1.69 -13.57
C THR A 35 1.79 1.53 -12.55
N ARG A 36 2.93 2.14 -12.78
CA ARG A 36 4.01 2.12 -11.79
C ARG A 36 3.77 3.12 -10.67
N ILE A 37 2.89 4.08 -10.90
CA ILE A 37 2.53 5.07 -9.89
C ILE A 37 1.29 4.58 -9.18
N ARG A 38 1.40 4.44 -7.88
CA ARG A 38 0.31 3.91 -7.09
C ARG A 38 0.00 4.85 -5.94
N TYR A 39 -1.25 4.86 -5.55
CA TYR A 39 -1.72 5.75 -4.50
C TYR A 39 -2.31 4.95 -3.36
N VAL A 40 -2.13 5.45 -2.16
CA VAL A 40 -2.71 4.84 -0.99
C VAL A 40 -3.13 5.95 -0.03
N ASN A 41 -4.27 5.78 0.60
CA ASN A 41 -4.72 6.74 1.59
C ASN A 41 -4.05 6.43 2.92
N TYR A 42 -3.52 7.44 3.55
CA TYR A 42 -2.84 7.25 4.82
C TYR A 42 -3.83 6.96 5.94
N ASP A 43 -3.49 5.98 6.74
CA ASP A 43 -4.21 5.69 7.97
C ASP A 43 -3.13 5.25 8.95
N HIS A 44 -3.00 5.94 10.07
CA HIS A 44 -1.87 5.71 10.95
C HIS A 44 -1.88 4.35 11.62
N ASP A 45 -3.00 3.66 11.58
CA ASP A 45 -3.09 2.33 12.17
C ASP A 45 -2.88 1.21 11.15
N GLU A 46 -2.61 1.55 9.92
CA GLU A 46 -2.46 0.54 8.90
C GLU A 46 -1.03 0.46 8.39
N VAL A 47 -0.65 -0.73 8.01
CA VAL A 47 0.65 -0.99 7.41
C VAL A 47 0.50 -0.97 5.90
N VAL A 48 1.36 -0.24 5.23
CA VAL A 48 1.34 -0.18 3.78
C VAL A 48 2.45 -1.06 3.25
N ARG A 49 2.10 -1.94 2.33
CA ARG A 49 3.08 -2.83 1.71
C ARG A 49 3.74 -2.12 0.54
N VAL A 50 5.06 -2.15 0.53
CA VAL A 50 5.84 -1.63 -0.58
C VAL A 50 6.76 -2.73 -1.07
N ASN A 51 6.69 -3.02 -2.36
CA ASN A 51 7.53 -4.06 -2.95
C ASN A 51 8.65 -3.42 -3.73
N GLY A 52 9.87 -3.79 -3.40
CA GLY A 52 11.02 -3.29 -4.13
C GLY A 52 11.50 -4.28 -5.16
N VAL A 53 12.25 -3.77 -6.12
CA VAL A 53 12.82 -4.59 -7.17
C VAL A 53 14.30 -4.27 -7.24
N PHE A 54 15.13 -5.28 -7.38
CA PHE A 54 16.57 -5.06 -7.49
C PHE A 54 16.88 -4.15 -8.67
N ARG A 55 17.85 -3.28 -8.46
CA ARG A 55 18.33 -2.35 -9.47
C ARG A 55 17.34 -1.24 -9.78
N ALA A 56 16.30 -1.12 -9.01
CA ALA A 56 15.34 -0.04 -9.18
C ALA A 56 15.08 0.62 -7.85
N ALA A 57 15.04 1.93 -7.84
CA ALA A 57 14.68 2.67 -6.66
C ALA A 57 13.19 2.95 -6.70
N SER A 58 12.55 2.86 -5.55
CA SER A 58 11.16 3.22 -5.42
C SER A 58 11.08 4.53 -4.64
N GLN A 59 10.08 5.31 -4.94
CA GLN A 59 9.86 6.56 -4.23
C GLN A 59 8.56 6.46 -3.47
N ILE A 60 8.60 6.86 -2.21
CA ILE A 60 7.39 7.01 -1.43
C ILE A 60 7.23 8.50 -1.20
N VAL A 61 6.17 9.06 -1.73
CA VAL A 61 5.94 10.49 -1.65
C VAL A 61 4.88 10.77 -0.61
N PHE A 62 5.25 11.55 0.39
CA PHE A 62 4.33 11.93 1.44
C PHE A 62 3.67 13.25 1.07
N GLY A 63 2.84 13.78 1.94
CA GLY A 63 2.08 14.97 1.62
C GLY A 63 2.94 16.20 1.44
N GLU A 64 2.41 17.13 0.68
CA GLU A 64 3.08 18.41 0.53
C GLU A 64 3.15 19.10 1.87
N GLY A 65 4.24 19.71 2.15
CA GLY A 65 4.42 20.36 3.44
C GLY A 65 4.92 19.44 4.53
N GLU A 66 4.96 18.15 4.27
CA GLU A 66 5.53 17.21 5.22
C GLU A 66 7.00 17.04 4.95
N THR A 67 7.75 16.79 6.01
CA THR A 67 9.18 16.56 5.90
C THR A 67 9.51 15.32 6.71
N ILE A 68 10.32 14.45 6.14
CA ILE A 68 10.70 13.23 6.82
C ILE A 68 11.72 13.57 7.87
N ALA A 69 11.37 13.35 9.12
CA ALA A 69 12.27 13.65 10.23
C ALA A 69 13.23 12.52 10.52
N SER A 70 12.77 11.29 10.40
CA SER A 70 13.61 10.14 10.67
C SER A 70 13.05 8.91 10.00
N VAL A 71 13.92 7.93 9.78
CA VAL A 71 13.54 6.67 9.16
C VAL A 71 14.16 5.56 9.98
N ALA A 72 13.38 4.55 10.29
CA ALA A 72 13.86 3.39 11.01
C ALA A 72 13.65 2.15 10.16
N LEU A 73 14.69 1.36 10.05
CA LEU A 73 14.62 0.12 9.30
C LEU A 73 14.97 -1.04 10.20
N GLY A 74 14.24 -2.13 10.05
CA GLY A 74 14.58 -3.36 10.73
C GLY A 74 15.74 -4.07 10.09
N ASP A 75 15.93 -3.89 8.79
CA ASP A 75 16.99 -4.55 8.06
C ASP A 75 17.76 -3.52 7.26
N THR A 76 18.86 -3.07 7.82
CA THR A 76 19.68 -2.03 7.19
C THR A 76 20.71 -2.63 6.23
N VAL A 77 20.83 -3.93 6.20
CA VAL A 77 21.76 -4.58 5.29
C VAL A 77 21.14 -4.78 3.92
N SER A 78 19.89 -5.17 3.90
CA SER A 78 19.22 -5.48 2.65
C SER A 78 18.60 -4.29 1.94
N TRP A 79 18.41 -3.20 2.64
CA TRP A 79 17.73 -2.04 2.07
C TRP A 79 18.56 -0.77 2.24
N GLU A 80 18.45 0.06 1.24
CA GLU A 80 19.05 1.37 1.26
C GLU A 80 17.94 2.39 1.18
N VAL A 81 17.96 3.39 2.05
CA VAL A 81 16.95 4.44 2.04
C VAL A 81 17.62 5.80 2.07
N ALA A 82 16.97 6.75 1.44
CA ALA A 82 17.45 8.11 1.40
C ALA A 82 16.28 9.06 1.46
N PRO A 83 16.09 9.78 2.56
CA PRO A 83 15.02 10.77 2.63
C PRO A 83 15.42 12.07 1.98
N ALA A 84 14.47 12.72 1.34
CA ALA A 84 14.67 14.02 0.74
C ALA A 84 13.36 14.79 0.81
N ASP A 85 13.26 15.71 1.76
CA ASP A 85 12.03 16.47 2.01
C ASP A 85 10.85 15.55 2.30
N ASN A 86 9.90 15.46 1.41
CA ASN A 86 8.74 14.61 1.60
C ASN A 86 8.81 13.33 0.76
N ILE A 87 9.97 13.01 0.24
CA ILE A 87 10.15 11.81 -0.57
C ILE A 87 11.12 10.88 0.11
N LEU A 88 10.78 9.63 0.15
CA LEU A 88 11.67 8.60 0.66
C LEU A 88 12.04 7.69 -0.50
N PHE A 89 13.31 7.64 -0.82
CA PHE A 89 13.81 6.72 -1.82
C PHE A 89 14.21 5.43 -1.12
N ILE A 90 13.76 4.30 -1.62
CA ILE A 90 14.16 3.01 -1.08
C ILE A 90 14.59 2.11 -2.22
N LYS A 91 15.56 1.29 -1.92
CA LYS A 91 16.12 0.41 -2.92
C LYS A 91 16.63 -0.84 -2.24
N PRO A 92 16.27 -2.03 -2.72
CA PRO A 92 16.87 -3.24 -2.17
C PRO A 92 18.31 -3.32 -2.62
N ARG A 93 19.19 -3.65 -1.69
CA ARG A 93 20.61 -3.81 -2.03
C ARG A 93 20.80 -5.14 -2.68
N GLU A 94 21.60 -5.15 -3.72
CA GLU A 94 21.97 -6.41 -4.31
C GLU A 94 22.88 -7.12 -3.34
N ARG A 95 22.79 -8.43 -3.32
CA ARG A 95 23.62 -9.20 -2.46
C ARG A 95 25.07 -8.94 -2.81
N ALA A 96 25.83 -8.54 -1.84
CA ALA A 96 27.26 -8.34 -2.04
C ALA A 96 27.90 -9.69 -2.29
N PRO A 97 28.89 -9.76 -3.15
CA PRO A 97 29.64 -11.00 -3.32
C PRO A 97 30.29 -11.34 -2.00
N ALA A 98 30.23 -12.58 -1.66
CA ALA A 98 30.78 -13.02 -0.38
C ALA A 98 32.29 -12.87 -0.37
#